data_d2c9195bbb1cabe51bbe5b669542246e
#
_entry.id   d2c9195bbb1cabe51bbe5b669542246e
#
_cell.length_a   1.000
_cell.length_b   1.000
_cell.length_c   1.000
_cell.angle_alpha   90.00
_cell.angle_beta   90.00
_cell.angle_gamma   90.00
#
_symmetry.space_group_name_H-M   'P 1'
#
loop_
_entity.id
_entity.type
_entity.pdbx_description
1 polymer ?
#
loop_
_entity_poly.entity_id
_entity_poly.type
_entity_poly.pdbx_seq_one_letter_code
_entity_poly.pdbx_strand_id
1 'polypeptide(L)'
;MTQKLTTAGALLIKHSLPSEEAKKNFDIYRPLDKGGVSALVANIVKNGGPGSSEHINTLAKVFFNKATEIGATTPLRDYINDSEERQAIIAEFDHKAKQIMASGKDERTKNLELGNLTSSYNTKIAKQNLDYLLSQNSTAAKMARTGARGNPSQLATGTSTPLMSLNLKGELVPVVIKRSFAEGMTPAEIIAMSYMGRASTVASQLSTSLPGALFKRLAPTVFHEVITEADCGTHNGLLVPVEDHKNVVGRYQAETNKLVDEHYYKELKSSGVKKVKLRSVMTCEAKEGVCQHCYGLMGTGQKAGIGENVGVIAAQSVSEVLTQAMLGTKHRATVGERKGNAYEQASNLLNNPSENFKDEATIATINGVVSAIRPTPLGDNNVFINEVGHFVPRVQALKVKVGDRVRAGDALSTGTVNPRKLVSLRGIGAGREYMAKELRGIYGGDLDPRHFEIISKNLLKYAEVTDPGETGLLPGDKVEINRIIKYLDKGSHVVPVTKAEGGVLAKPVLSLTAGTLLDGNHVKELQEHGVKEVHVSGSGLRVTPIVPGLQSSKLLDPNWISRLSFSRLKDTLKESAALGSASPVHSTDPITPYVLGTEFGEGESGRY
;
A
#
# COMPACT_ATOMS: atom_id res chain seq x y z
N MET A 1 -13.65 -47.90 -7.15
CA MET A 1 -13.31 -46.91 -6.10
C MET A 1 -11.86 -47.08 -5.72
N THR A 2 -10.98 -46.20 -6.16
CA THR A 2 -9.57 -46.22 -5.76
C THR A 2 -9.48 -45.84 -4.29
N GLN A 3 -9.09 -46.76 -3.42
CA GLN A 3 -8.77 -46.48 -2.03
C GLN A 3 -7.61 -45.48 -1.99
N LYS A 4 -7.89 -44.23 -1.60
CA LYS A 4 -6.83 -43.25 -1.33
C LYS A 4 -6.27 -43.53 0.06
N LEU A 5 -4.97 -43.77 0.12
CA LEU A 5 -4.20 -43.80 1.38
C LEU A 5 -4.42 -42.48 2.11
N THR A 6 -4.82 -42.53 3.39
CA THR A 6 -5.03 -41.37 4.23
C THR A 6 -4.24 -41.49 5.53
N THR A 7 -4.00 -40.38 6.22
CA THR A 7 -3.32 -40.33 7.49
C THR A 7 -4.31 -40.18 8.65
N ALA A 8 -3.94 -40.63 9.85
CA ALA A 8 -4.76 -40.43 11.05
C ALA A 8 -5.06 -38.94 11.28
N GLY A 9 -4.09 -38.05 11.01
CA GLY A 9 -4.29 -36.59 11.10
C GLY A 9 -5.35 -36.07 10.14
N ALA A 10 -5.34 -36.52 8.87
CA ALA A 10 -6.35 -36.14 7.89
C ALA A 10 -7.76 -36.59 8.29
N LEU A 11 -7.90 -37.79 8.84
CA LEU A 11 -9.17 -38.29 9.37
C LEU A 11 -9.63 -37.48 10.57
N LEU A 12 -8.75 -37.14 11.48
CA LEU A 12 -9.04 -36.35 12.66
C LEU A 12 -9.57 -34.95 12.29
N ILE A 13 -8.92 -34.29 11.33
CA ILE A 13 -9.38 -33.01 10.79
C ILE A 13 -10.76 -33.17 10.14
N LYS A 14 -10.96 -34.19 9.30
CA LYS A 14 -12.25 -34.43 8.64
C LYS A 14 -13.38 -34.63 9.65
N HIS A 15 -13.14 -35.38 10.72
CA HIS A 15 -14.14 -35.60 11.76
C HIS A 15 -14.42 -34.35 12.62
N SER A 16 -13.44 -33.46 12.75
CA SER A 16 -13.58 -32.22 13.50
C SER A 16 -14.24 -31.10 12.71
N LEU A 17 -14.56 -31.30 11.41
CA LEU A 17 -15.27 -30.29 10.63
C LEU A 17 -16.77 -30.25 11.00
N PRO A 18 -17.36 -29.04 11.12
CA PRO A 18 -18.67 -28.85 11.75
C PRO A 18 -19.86 -29.35 10.91
N SER A 19 -19.74 -29.46 9.60
CA SER A 19 -20.82 -29.83 8.70
C SER A 19 -20.37 -30.71 7.54
N GLU A 20 -21.29 -31.43 6.91
CA GLU A 20 -21.00 -32.21 5.71
C GLU A 20 -20.56 -31.30 4.54
N GLU A 21 -21.07 -30.07 4.50
CA GLU A 21 -20.65 -29.08 3.51
C GLU A 21 -19.21 -28.64 3.72
N ALA A 22 -18.81 -28.40 4.98
CA ALA A 22 -17.43 -28.10 5.33
C ALA A 22 -16.50 -29.27 4.98
N LYS A 23 -16.92 -30.52 5.21
CA LYS A 23 -16.16 -31.74 4.85
C LYS A 23 -16.00 -31.91 3.34
N LYS A 24 -17.04 -31.57 2.55
CA LYS A 24 -17.01 -31.66 1.08
C LYS A 24 -16.15 -30.58 0.46
N ASN A 25 -16.13 -29.39 1.02
CA ASN A 25 -15.44 -28.22 0.48
C ASN A 25 -13.99 -28.09 0.92
N PHE A 26 -13.48 -29.02 1.74
CA PHE A 26 -12.10 -29.00 2.22
C PHE A 26 -11.31 -30.22 1.75
N ASP A 27 -10.20 -30.01 1.06
CA ASP A 27 -9.27 -31.07 0.67
C ASP A 27 -8.40 -31.47 1.87
N ILE A 28 -8.76 -32.59 2.51
CA ILE A 28 -8.02 -33.15 3.65
C ILE A 28 -6.61 -33.63 3.30
N TYR A 29 -6.30 -33.81 2.03
CA TYR A 29 -4.98 -34.24 1.55
C TYR A 29 -4.04 -33.06 1.29
N ARG A 30 -4.55 -31.83 1.37
CA ARG A 30 -3.76 -30.62 1.26
C ARG A 30 -2.83 -30.50 2.48
N PRO A 31 -1.51 -30.24 2.28
CA PRO A 31 -0.61 -29.96 3.37
C PRO A 31 -1.13 -28.78 4.23
N LEU A 32 -1.14 -28.93 5.54
CA LEU A 32 -1.47 -27.86 6.49
C LEU A 32 -0.24 -26.99 6.75
N ASP A 33 0.23 -26.34 5.72
CA ASP A 33 1.09 -25.18 5.85
C ASP A 33 0.30 -23.95 6.31
N LYS A 34 0.94 -22.79 6.41
CA LYS A 34 0.29 -21.54 6.79
C LYS A 34 -0.95 -21.25 5.92
N GLY A 35 -0.87 -21.49 4.61
CA GLY A 35 -1.99 -21.30 3.68
C GLY A 35 -3.09 -22.36 3.87
N GLY A 36 -2.71 -23.60 4.12
CA GLY A 36 -3.63 -24.71 4.41
C GLY A 36 -4.43 -24.48 5.69
N VAL A 37 -3.79 -24.00 6.75
CA VAL A 37 -4.47 -23.65 8.00
C VAL A 37 -5.45 -22.48 7.80
N SER A 38 -5.04 -21.43 7.09
CA SER A 38 -5.92 -20.32 6.75
C SER A 38 -7.15 -20.77 5.95
N ALA A 39 -6.96 -21.66 4.97
CA ALA A 39 -8.05 -22.22 4.18
C ALA A 39 -8.99 -23.10 5.03
N LEU A 40 -8.45 -23.87 5.99
CA LEU A 40 -9.23 -24.67 6.93
C LEU A 40 -10.13 -23.78 7.78
N VAL A 41 -9.56 -22.75 8.40
CA VAL A 41 -10.32 -21.79 9.23
C VAL A 41 -11.39 -21.08 8.41
N ALA A 42 -11.05 -20.59 7.23
CA ALA A 42 -12.01 -19.95 6.33
C ALA A 42 -13.17 -20.88 5.92
N ASN A 43 -12.88 -22.16 5.66
CA ASN A 43 -13.91 -23.15 5.36
C ASN A 43 -14.84 -23.40 6.55
N ILE A 44 -14.31 -23.50 7.78
CA ILE A 44 -15.09 -23.66 8.99
C ILE A 44 -16.00 -22.45 9.22
N VAL A 45 -15.48 -21.24 9.08
CA VAL A 45 -16.26 -20.01 9.24
C VAL A 45 -17.38 -19.91 8.20
N LYS A 46 -17.08 -20.22 6.94
CA LYS A 46 -18.04 -20.10 5.83
C LYS A 46 -19.14 -21.16 5.86
N ASN A 47 -18.81 -22.40 6.20
CA ASN A 47 -19.69 -23.56 6.05
C ASN A 47 -20.09 -24.20 7.39
N GLY A 48 -19.63 -23.68 8.52
CA GLY A 48 -19.82 -24.25 9.85
C GLY A 48 -21.05 -23.76 10.60
N GLY A 49 -21.64 -22.65 10.18
CA GLY A 49 -22.81 -22.08 10.85
C GLY A 49 -22.53 -21.57 12.29
N PRO A 50 -23.60 -21.44 13.12
CA PRO A 50 -23.46 -21.11 14.53
C PRO A 50 -22.58 -22.15 15.25
N GLY A 51 -21.59 -21.70 16.02
CA GLY A 51 -20.66 -22.63 16.73
C GLY A 51 -19.33 -22.85 16.00
N SER A 52 -19.07 -22.21 14.85
CA SER A 52 -17.79 -22.29 14.14
C SER A 52 -16.58 -21.96 15.03
N SER A 53 -16.70 -21.02 15.96
CA SER A 53 -15.67 -20.66 16.93
C SER A 53 -15.31 -21.81 17.87
N GLU A 54 -16.30 -22.60 18.32
CA GLU A 54 -16.09 -23.75 19.20
C GLU A 54 -15.31 -24.87 18.46
N HIS A 55 -15.65 -25.12 17.20
CA HIS A 55 -14.92 -26.07 16.36
C HIS A 55 -13.46 -25.63 16.13
N ILE A 56 -13.21 -24.35 15.87
CA ILE A 56 -11.85 -23.80 15.73
C ILE A 56 -11.07 -23.99 17.05
N ASN A 57 -11.67 -23.67 18.19
CA ASN A 57 -11.06 -23.86 19.50
C ASN A 57 -10.74 -25.32 19.80
N THR A 58 -11.64 -26.24 19.45
CA THR A 58 -11.42 -27.68 19.62
C THR A 58 -10.26 -28.16 18.77
N LEU A 59 -10.21 -27.77 17.48
CA LEU A 59 -9.07 -28.08 16.60
C LEU A 59 -7.76 -27.52 17.13
N ALA A 60 -7.77 -26.26 17.59
CA ALA A 60 -6.58 -25.63 18.16
C ALA A 60 -6.04 -26.42 19.37
N LYS A 61 -6.94 -26.84 20.30
CA LYS A 61 -6.57 -27.66 21.45
C LYS A 61 -5.97 -29.01 21.03
N VAL A 62 -6.58 -29.68 20.03
CA VAL A 62 -6.05 -30.93 19.48
C VAL A 62 -4.65 -30.73 18.91
N PHE A 63 -4.43 -29.69 18.12
CA PHE A 63 -3.12 -29.40 17.53
C PHE A 63 -2.07 -29.04 18.59
N PHE A 64 -2.42 -28.24 19.60
CA PHE A 64 -1.50 -27.91 20.71
C PHE A 64 -1.12 -29.14 21.52
N ASN A 65 -2.08 -29.99 21.86
CA ASN A 65 -1.82 -31.23 22.58
C ASN A 65 -0.89 -32.15 21.76
N LYS A 66 -1.17 -32.31 20.46
CA LYS A 66 -0.31 -33.12 19.57
C LYS A 66 1.08 -32.54 19.39
N ALA A 67 1.22 -31.22 19.29
CA ALA A 67 2.52 -30.55 19.24
C ALA A 67 3.34 -30.82 20.53
N THR A 68 2.68 -30.80 21.70
CA THR A 68 3.29 -31.11 22.99
C THR A 68 3.71 -32.58 23.09
N GLU A 69 2.83 -33.51 22.67
CA GLU A 69 3.12 -34.94 22.66
C GLU A 69 4.30 -35.32 21.73
N ILE A 70 4.36 -34.71 20.54
CA ILE A 70 5.43 -34.95 19.56
C ILE A 70 6.77 -34.38 20.04
N GLY A 71 6.77 -33.27 20.78
CA GLY A 71 7.96 -32.63 21.30
C GLY A 71 8.92 -32.24 20.16
N ALA A 72 8.64 -31.12 19.45
CA ALA A 72 9.43 -30.69 18.31
C ALA A 72 10.86 -30.29 18.72
N THR A 73 11.76 -31.26 18.76
CA THR A 73 13.18 -31.06 19.07
C THR A 73 13.98 -30.81 17.81
N THR A 74 14.91 -29.86 17.85
CA THR A 74 15.88 -29.57 16.80
C THR A 74 17.28 -30.06 17.25
N PRO A 75 17.70 -31.27 16.91
CA PRO A 75 19.02 -31.78 17.28
C PRO A 75 20.12 -31.07 16.48
N LEU A 76 21.36 -31.11 16.95
CA LEU A 76 22.51 -30.49 16.29
C LEU A 76 22.69 -30.91 14.83
N ARG A 77 22.36 -32.14 14.49
CA ARG A 77 22.37 -32.63 13.10
C ARG A 77 21.49 -31.84 12.14
N ASP A 78 20.42 -31.19 12.65
CA ASP A 78 19.53 -30.35 11.85
C ASP A 78 20.22 -29.09 11.32
N TYR A 79 21.42 -28.77 11.81
CA TYR A 79 22.21 -27.63 11.42
C TYR A 79 23.41 -27.96 10.54
N ILE A 80 23.55 -29.21 10.11
CA ILE A 80 24.67 -29.68 9.29
C ILE A 80 24.15 -30.02 7.88
N ASN A 81 24.75 -29.40 6.87
CA ASN A 81 24.57 -29.77 5.47
C ASN A 81 25.94 -29.94 4.81
N ASP A 82 26.41 -31.18 4.75
CA ASP A 82 27.69 -31.60 4.19
C ASP A 82 27.57 -32.15 2.75
N SER A 83 26.42 -31.94 2.09
CA SER A 83 26.17 -32.47 0.75
C SER A 83 27.15 -31.93 -0.31
N GLU A 84 27.58 -32.81 -1.21
CA GLU A 84 28.44 -32.45 -2.35
C GLU A 84 27.77 -31.42 -3.27
N GLU A 85 26.43 -31.51 -3.42
CA GLU A 85 25.65 -30.56 -4.24
C GLU A 85 25.75 -29.14 -3.68
N ARG A 86 25.68 -28.96 -2.35
CA ARG A 86 25.91 -27.66 -1.70
C ARG A 86 27.30 -27.13 -2.03
N GLN A 87 28.32 -27.95 -1.88
CA GLN A 87 29.71 -27.56 -2.15
C GLN A 87 29.90 -27.13 -3.60
N ALA A 88 29.31 -27.87 -4.55
CA ALA A 88 29.34 -27.52 -5.98
C ALA A 88 28.68 -26.16 -6.27
N ILE A 89 27.52 -25.89 -5.66
CA ILE A 89 26.83 -24.62 -5.81
C ILE A 89 27.66 -23.44 -5.27
N ILE A 90 28.32 -23.63 -4.11
CA ILE A 90 29.17 -22.60 -3.50
C ILE A 90 30.42 -22.37 -4.35
N ALA A 91 31.06 -23.43 -4.87
CA ALA A 91 32.21 -23.31 -5.74
C ALA A 91 31.89 -22.59 -7.07
N GLU A 92 30.75 -22.90 -7.67
CA GLU A 92 30.26 -22.22 -8.89
C GLU A 92 30.02 -20.74 -8.63
N PHE A 93 29.40 -20.41 -7.49
CA PHE A 93 29.18 -19.03 -7.08
C PHE A 93 30.51 -18.29 -6.87
N ASP A 94 31.43 -18.84 -6.11
CA ASP A 94 32.75 -18.25 -5.81
C ASP A 94 33.50 -17.92 -7.10
N HIS A 95 33.50 -18.87 -8.06
CA HIS A 95 34.14 -18.66 -9.34
C HIS A 95 33.53 -17.47 -10.11
N LYS A 96 32.20 -17.41 -10.24
CA LYS A 96 31.51 -16.32 -10.93
C LYS A 96 31.66 -14.98 -10.20
N ALA A 97 31.59 -14.97 -8.87
CA ALA A 97 31.78 -13.77 -8.07
C ALA A 97 33.19 -13.19 -8.26
N LYS A 98 34.23 -14.02 -8.25
CA LYS A 98 35.62 -13.61 -8.52
C LYS A 98 35.79 -13.03 -9.93
N GLN A 99 35.15 -13.59 -10.95
CA GLN A 99 35.18 -13.04 -12.31
C GLN A 99 34.58 -11.63 -12.37
N ILE A 100 33.45 -11.40 -11.69
CA ILE A 100 32.83 -10.07 -11.64
C ILE A 100 33.73 -9.09 -10.88
N MET A 101 34.27 -9.49 -9.72
CA MET A 101 35.17 -8.63 -8.93
C MET A 101 36.43 -8.24 -9.69
N ALA A 102 37.02 -9.15 -10.47
CA ALA A 102 38.20 -8.93 -11.28
C ALA A 102 37.93 -8.18 -12.60
N SER A 103 36.66 -7.99 -12.97
CA SER A 103 36.29 -7.29 -14.20
C SER A 103 36.69 -5.81 -14.17
N GLY A 104 36.99 -5.22 -15.33
CA GLY A 104 37.29 -3.78 -15.46
C GLY A 104 36.09 -2.85 -15.36
N LYS A 105 34.91 -3.36 -14.92
CA LYS A 105 33.68 -2.58 -14.79
C LYS A 105 33.75 -1.61 -13.62
N ASP A 106 32.91 -0.56 -13.65
CA ASP A 106 32.76 0.37 -12.53
C ASP A 106 32.16 -0.34 -11.28
N GLU A 107 32.48 0.16 -10.10
CA GLU A 107 32.07 -0.45 -8.81
C GLU A 107 30.56 -0.58 -8.67
N ARG A 108 29.79 0.34 -9.26
CA ARG A 108 28.33 0.27 -9.23
C ARG A 108 27.78 -0.90 -10.05
N THR A 109 28.30 -1.10 -11.25
CA THR A 109 27.93 -2.23 -12.11
C THR A 109 28.34 -3.55 -11.49
N LYS A 110 29.56 -3.63 -10.91
CA LYS A 110 30.00 -4.81 -10.16
C LYS A 110 29.05 -5.14 -9.01
N ASN A 111 28.68 -4.15 -8.19
CA ASN A 111 27.77 -4.36 -7.07
C ASN A 111 26.38 -4.84 -7.53
N LEU A 112 25.87 -4.32 -8.65
CA LEU A 112 24.59 -4.75 -9.22
C LEU A 112 24.66 -6.21 -9.70
N GLU A 113 25.70 -6.56 -10.47
CA GLU A 113 25.88 -7.92 -10.99
C GLU A 113 26.11 -8.93 -9.88
N LEU A 114 26.95 -8.62 -8.89
CA LEU A 114 27.14 -9.43 -7.70
C LEU A 114 25.85 -9.60 -6.90
N GLY A 115 25.05 -8.55 -6.84
CA GLY A 115 23.76 -8.56 -6.19
C GLY A 115 22.78 -9.53 -6.82
N ASN A 116 22.63 -9.44 -8.13
CA ASN A 116 21.79 -10.35 -8.90
C ASN A 116 22.27 -11.81 -8.82
N LEU A 117 23.57 -12.00 -8.92
CA LEU A 117 24.18 -13.32 -8.75
C LEU A 117 23.88 -13.90 -7.37
N THR A 118 24.14 -13.12 -6.30
CA THR A 118 23.89 -13.55 -4.92
C THR A 118 22.42 -13.90 -4.68
N SER A 119 21.48 -13.08 -5.19
CA SER A 119 20.04 -13.34 -5.06
C SER A 119 19.62 -14.66 -5.73
N SER A 120 20.11 -14.90 -6.95
CA SER A 120 19.84 -16.14 -7.69
C SER A 120 20.37 -17.37 -6.97
N TYR A 121 21.62 -17.32 -6.49
CA TYR A 121 22.24 -18.43 -5.79
C TYR A 121 21.72 -18.64 -4.37
N ASN A 122 21.31 -17.61 -3.67
CA ASN A 122 20.62 -17.74 -2.39
C ASN A 122 19.32 -18.53 -2.54
N THR A 123 18.57 -18.30 -3.61
CA THR A 123 17.36 -19.09 -3.90
C THR A 123 17.70 -20.56 -4.19
N LYS A 124 18.75 -20.80 -4.99
CA LYS A 124 19.23 -22.16 -5.32
C LYS A 124 19.70 -22.91 -4.07
N ILE A 125 20.51 -22.25 -3.22
CA ILE A 125 21.00 -22.82 -1.94
C ILE A 125 19.86 -23.06 -0.96
N ALA A 126 18.90 -22.12 -0.82
CA ALA A 126 17.78 -22.28 0.08
C ALA A 126 16.92 -23.51 -0.28
N LYS A 127 16.70 -23.74 -1.57
CA LYS A 127 15.98 -24.92 -2.05
C LYS A 127 16.77 -26.19 -1.79
N GLN A 128 18.03 -26.25 -2.22
CA GLN A 128 18.90 -27.42 -2.03
C GLN A 128 19.02 -27.78 -0.55
N ASN A 129 19.29 -26.80 0.31
CA ASN A 129 19.42 -27.00 1.75
C ASN A 129 18.13 -27.54 2.39
N LEU A 130 16.96 -26.99 1.97
CA LEU A 130 15.68 -27.49 2.45
C LEU A 130 15.43 -28.93 2.04
N ASP A 131 15.67 -29.26 0.76
CA ASP A 131 15.45 -30.61 0.22
C ASP A 131 16.38 -31.62 0.89
N TYR A 132 17.68 -31.29 1.07
CA TYR A 132 18.64 -32.12 1.79
C TYR A 132 18.22 -32.36 3.24
N LEU A 133 17.93 -31.32 4.01
CA LEU A 133 17.54 -31.46 5.41
C LEU A 133 16.21 -32.19 5.59
N LEU A 134 15.27 -32.07 4.65
CA LEU A 134 14.04 -32.86 4.64
C LEU A 134 14.31 -34.35 4.40
N SER A 135 15.27 -34.71 3.52
CA SER A 135 15.68 -36.10 3.31
C SER A 135 16.30 -36.70 4.56
N GLN A 136 16.95 -35.88 5.40
CA GLN A 136 17.48 -36.25 6.71
C GLN A 136 16.41 -36.24 7.83
N ASN A 137 15.13 -36.07 7.48
CA ASN A 137 14.01 -36.03 8.43
C ASN A 137 14.10 -34.86 9.46
N SER A 138 14.81 -33.77 9.14
CA SER A 138 15.03 -32.63 10.03
C SER A 138 13.73 -31.96 10.46
N THR A 139 13.58 -31.75 11.76
CA THR A 139 12.43 -31.01 12.35
C THR A 139 12.49 -29.53 11.97
N ALA A 140 13.68 -28.93 11.97
CA ALA A 140 13.88 -27.52 11.57
C ALA A 140 13.43 -27.28 10.12
N ALA A 141 13.78 -28.21 9.21
CA ALA A 141 13.37 -28.13 7.81
C ALA A 141 11.85 -28.28 7.62
N LYS A 142 11.21 -29.18 8.38
CA LYS A 142 9.74 -29.32 8.39
C LYS A 142 9.04 -28.04 8.85
N MET A 143 9.53 -27.42 9.93
CA MET A 143 9.00 -26.15 10.43
C MET A 143 9.18 -25.01 9.41
N ALA A 144 10.35 -24.93 8.77
CA ALA A 144 10.61 -23.93 7.74
C ALA A 144 9.73 -24.12 6.47
N ARG A 145 9.52 -25.39 6.05
CA ARG A 145 8.66 -25.72 4.91
C ARG A 145 7.20 -25.39 5.15
N THR A 146 6.70 -25.68 6.33
CA THR A 146 5.29 -25.41 6.70
C THR A 146 5.03 -23.97 7.07
N GLY A 147 6.08 -23.18 7.32
CA GLY A 147 5.96 -21.81 7.81
C GLY A 147 5.59 -21.71 9.30
N ALA A 148 5.67 -22.81 10.03
CA ALA A 148 5.44 -22.83 11.48
C ALA A 148 6.51 -21.99 12.21
N ARG A 149 7.78 -22.11 11.78
CA ARG A 149 8.88 -21.29 12.30
C ARG A 149 9.99 -21.17 11.26
N GLY A 150 10.41 -19.93 11.00
CA GLY A 150 11.43 -19.63 10.00
C GLY A 150 10.93 -19.81 8.56
N ASN A 151 11.86 -19.71 7.62
CA ASN A 151 11.65 -19.98 6.20
C ASN A 151 12.89 -20.63 5.59
N PRO A 152 12.83 -21.16 4.35
CA PRO A 152 13.97 -21.83 3.73
C PRO A 152 15.26 -21.00 3.65
N SER A 153 15.14 -19.70 3.38
CA SER A 153 16.31 -18.79 3.29
C SER A 153 16.97 -18.56 4.65
N GLN A 154 16.17 -18.41 5.72
CA GLN A 154 16.69 -18.29 7.08
C GLN A 154 17.38 -19.56 7.53
N LEU A 155 16.78 -20.71 7.23
CA LEU A 155 17.40 -22.00 7.51
C LEU A 155 18.73 -22.13 6.79
N ALA A 156 18.80 -21.80 5.49
CA ALA A 156 20.03 -21.87 4.70
C ALA A 156 21.13 -20.93 5.21
N THR A 157 20.79 -19.75 5.70
CA THR A 157 21.76 -18.82 6.31
C THR A 157 22.45 -19.44 7.53
N GLY A 158 21.72 -20.18 8.35
CA GLY A 158 22.27 -20.84 9.55
C GLY A 158 23.01 -22.16 9.27
N THR A 159 22.49 -22.96 8.34
CA THR A 159 22.92 -24.35 8.12
C THR A 159 23.75 -24.57 6.85
N SER A 160 23.78 -23.60 5.94
CA SER A 160 24.54 -23.65 4.70
C SER A 160 25.47 -22.43 4.57
N THR A 161 25.01 -21.36 3.93
CA THR A 161 25.79 -20.11 3.79
C THR A 161 24.90 -18.97 3.34
N PRO A 162 25.19 -17.70 3.75
CA PRO A 162 24.57 -16.51 3.18
C PRO A 162 25.24 -16.04 1.88
N LEU A 163 26.30 -16.68 1.40
CA LEU A 163 27.16 -16.36 0.25
C LEU A 163 27.87 -15.01 0.36
N MET A 164 27.14 -13.90 0.46
CA MET A 164 27.69 -12.55 0.66
C MET A 164 26.82 -11.77 1.64
N SER A 165 27.42 -10.79 2.31
CA SER A 165 26.74 -9.88 3.24
C SER A 165 26.72 -8.45 2.73
N LEU A 166 25.83 -7.61 3.31
CA LEU A 166 25.74 -6.18 3.05
C LEU A 166 26.34 -5.39 4.23
N ASN A 167 27.03 -4.30 3.94
CA ASN A 167 27.44 -3.34 4.95
C ASN A 167 26.25 -2.42 5.37
N LEU A 168 26.47 -1.53 6.31
CA LEU A 168 25.45 -0.59 6.81
C LEU A 168 24.94 0.40 5.74
N LYS A 169 25.69 0.60 4.66
CA LYS A 169 25.28 1.43 3.51
C LYS A 169 24.46 0.66 2.47
N GLY A 170 24.27 -0.66 2.66
CA GLY A 170 23.60 -1.53 1.71
C GLY A 170 24.49 -1.95 0.53
N GLU A 171 25.82 -1.77 0.63
CA GLU A 171 26.79 -2.22 -0.37
C GLU A 171 27.27 -3.63 -0.01
N LEU A 172 27.61 -4.43 -1.02
CA LEU A 172 28.16 -5.75 -0.82
C LEU A 172 29.55 -5.70 -0.20
N VAL A 173 29.76 -6.51 0.84
CA VAL A 173 31.09 -6.78 1.36
C VAL A 173 31.80 -7.75 0.40
N PRO A 174 32.99 -7.41 -0.14
CA PRO A 174 33.66 -8.22 -1.17
C PRO A 174 34.33 -9.49 -0.59
N VAL A 175 33.60 -10.22 0.22
CA VAL A 175 34.03 -11.49 0.85
C VAL A 175 32.94 -12.53 0.57
N VAL A 176 33.32 -13.64 -0.09
CA VAL A 176 32.44 -14.77 -0.28
C VAL A 176 32.48 -15.64 0.98
N ILE A 177 31.31 -15.80 1.60
CA ILE A 177 31.11 -16.64 2.79
C ILE A 177 30.76 -18.02 2.30
N LYS A 178 31.63 -19.02 2.60
CA LYS A 178 31.48 -20.39 2.13
C LYS A 178 31.02 -21.36 3.20
N ARG A 179 31.24 -21.00 4.47
CA ARG A 179 30.98 -21.87 5.62
C ARG A 179 29.71 -21.48 6.33
N SER A 180 29.04 -22.45 6.92
CA SER A 180 27.94 -22.27 7.83
C SER A 180 28.43 -21.92 9.24
N PHE A 181 27.51 -21.47 10.10
CA PHE A 181 27.80 -21.29 11.52
C PHE A 181 28.21 -22.63 12.19
N ALA A 182 27.62 -23.74 11.78
CA ALA A 182 27.92 -25.07 12.33
C ALA A 182 29.33 -25.55 11.96
N GLU A 183 29.83 -25.21 10.76
CA GLU A 183 31.18 -25.58 10.30
C GLU A 183 32.27 -24.67 10.91
N GLY A 184 31.89 -23.52 11.46
CA GLY A 184 32.81 -22.48 11.92
C GLY A 184 33.36 -21.64 10.76
N MET A 185 33.22 -20.36 10.87
CA MET A 185 33.64 -19.38 9.86
C MET A 185 35.08 -18.94 10.05
N THR A 186 35.76 -18.58 8.97
CA THR A 186 37.06 -17.91 9.01
C THR A 186 36.94 -16.52 9.60
N PRO A 187 38.03 -15.90 10.12
CA PRO A 187 38.01 -14.52 10.64
C PRO A 187 37.46 -13.50 9.63
N ALA A 188 37.80 -13.65 8.34
CA ALA A 188 37.29 -12.77 7.30
C ALA A 188 35.76 -12.91 7.08
N GLU A 189 35.26 -14.16 7.11
CA GLU A 189 33.82 -14.44 7.00
C GLU A 189 33.05 -13.92 8.23
N ILE A 190 33.62 -14.06 9.46
CA ILE A 190 33.03 -13.51 10.68
C ILE A 190 32.95 -11.99 10.62
N ILE A 191 33.99 -11.30 10.15
CA ILE A 191 33.98 -9.85 9.97
C ILE A 191 32.89 -9.46 8.98
N ALA A 192 32.81 -10.13 7.82
CA ALA A 192 31.76 -9.88 6.82
C ALA A 192 30.35 -10.07 7.42
N MET A 193 30.13 -11.15 8.19
CA MET A 193 28.87 -11.43 8.85
C MET A 193 28.53 -10.43 9.96
N SER A 194 29.52 -9.82 10.62
CA SER A 194 29.31 -8.83 11.70
C SER A 194 28.54 -7.61 11.22
N TYR A 195 28.67 -7.23 9.95
CA TYR A 195 27.88 -6.13 9.36
C TYR A 195 26.39 -6.47 9.31
N MET A 196 26.04 -7.69 8.95
CA MET A 196 24.64 -8.16 8.98
C MET A 196 24.09 -8.16 10.41
N GLY A 197 24.86 -8.62 11.39
CA GLY A 197 24.48 -8.62 12.79
C GLY A 197 24.22 -7.20 13.30
N ARG A 198 25.10 -6.25 13.00
CA ARG A 198 24.93 -4.84 13.34
C ARG A 198 23.69 -4.23 12.67
N ALA A 199 23.51 -4.44 11.38
CA ALA A 199 22.34 -3.95 10.65
C ALA A 199 21.03 -4.51 11.23
N SER A 200 21.02 -5.80 11.59
CA SER A 200 19.88 -6.46 12.24
C SER A 200 19.58 -5.86 13.62
N THR A 201 20.63 -5.59 14.43
CA THR A 201 20.46 -4.96 15.77
C THR A 201 19.92 -3.55 15.66
N VAL A 202 20.49 -2.73 14.76
CA VAL A 202 20.02 -1.35 14.51
C VAL A 202 18.57 -1.37 14.03
N ALA A 203 18.24 -2.23 13.07
CA ALA A 203 16.86 -2.37 12.59
C ALA A 203 15.91 -2.79 13.73
N SER A 204 16.33 -3.69 14.62
CA SER A 204 15.51 -4.14 15.75
C SER A 204 15.26 -3.07 16.79
N GLN A 205 16.28 -2.30 17.14
CA GLN A 205 16.26 -1.37 18.26
C GLN A 205 15.74 0.01 17.86
N LEU A 206 16.13 0.52 16.69
CA LEU A 206 15.81 1.88 16.25
C LEU A 206 14.65 1.94 15.27
N SER A 207 14.58 1.00 14.34
CA SER A 207 13.59 1.09 13.26
C SER A 207 12.17 0.73 13.70
N THR A 208 11.99 0.02 14.81
CA THR A 208 10.65 -0.33 15.33
C THR A 208 9.86 0.86 15.85
N SER A 209 10.53 1.94 16.24
CA SER A 209 9.87 3.19 16.67
C SER A 209 9.27 3.99 15.51
N LEU A 210 9.83 3.85 14.30
CA LEU A 210 9.43 4.64 13.13
C LEU A 210 7.98 4.43 12.69
N PRO A 211 7.44 3.19 12.59
CA PRO A 211 6.02 2.98 12.28
C PRO A 211 5.08 3.52 13.35
N GLY A 212 5.45 3.45 14.63
CA GLY A 212 4.69 4.07 15.73
C GLY A 212 4.64 5.59 15.60
N ALA A 213 5.76 6.23 15.24
CA ALA A 213 5.79 7.65 14.93
C ALA A 213 4.98 8.02 13.68
N LEU A 214 4.92 7.13 12.69
CA LEU A 214 4.05 7.29 11.52
C LEU A 214 2.58 7.23 11.91
N PHE A 215 2.18 6.24 12.73
CA PHE A 215 0.81 6.13 13.23
C PHE A 215 0.36 7.39 13.96
N LYS A 216 1.17 7.92 14.87
CA LYS A 216 0.87 9.16 15.59
C LYS A 216 0.63 10.37 14.67
N ARG A 217 1.22 10.38 13.48
CA ARG A 217 1.01 11.44 12.48
C ARG A 217 -0.15 11.13 11.53
N LEU A 218 -0.35 9.86 11.21
CA LEU A 218 -1.37 9.42 10.25
C LEU A 218 -2.77 9.42 10.88
N ALA A 219 -2.91 8.90 12.10
CA ALA A 219 -4.21 8.81 12.76
C ALA A 219 -4.92 10.17 12.87
N PRO A 220 -4.29 11.27 13.34
CA PRO A 220 -4.94 12.59 13.37
C PRO A 220 -5.35 13.13 12.00
N THR A 221 -4.73 12.66 10.92
CA THR A 221 -5.08 13.09 9.55
C THR A 221 -6.38 12.47 9.06
N VAL A 222 -6.71 11.27 9.55
CA VAL A 222 -7.82 10.45 9.04
C VAL A 222 -8.91 10.14 10.05
N PHE A 223 -8.76 10.47 11.34
CA PHE A 223 -9.68 10.03 12.40
C PHE A 223 -11.09 10.62 12.31
N HIS A 224 -11.30 11.66 11.51
CA HIS A 224 -12.62 12.22 11.22
C HIS A 224 -13.35 11.47 10.07
N GLU A 225 -12.74 10.46 9.44
CA GLU A 225 -13.41 9.60 8.48
C GLU A 225 -14.22 8.52 9.23
N VAL A 226 -15.44 8.90 9.56
CA VAL A 226 -16.43 8.09 10.26
C VAL A 226 -17.56 7.75 9.28
N ILE A 227 -18.20 6.61 9.44
CA ILE A 227 -19.43 6.29 8.70
C ILE A 227 -20.57 7.14 9.23
N THR A 228 -21.07 8.11 8.42
CA THR A 228 -22.05 9.10 8.87
C THR A 228 -23.47 8.83 8.36
N GLU A 229 -23.61 8.12 7.25
CA GLU A 229 -24.90 7.85 6.62
C GLU A 229 -24.88 6.56 5.80
N ALA A 230 -26.05 6.03 5.48
CA ALA A 230 -26.15 4.79 4.70
C ALA A 230 -25.74 5.00 3.24
N ASP A 231 -26.22 6.05 2.59
CA ASP A 231 -25.99 6.31 1.17
C ASP A 231 -26.01 7.81 0.85
N CYS A 232 -24.92 8.34 0.30
CA CYS A 232 -24.84 9.73 -0.14
C CYS A 232 -25.48 9.98 -1.53
N GLY A 233 -25.99 8.94 -2.19
CA GLY A 233 -26.68 9.05 -3.49
C GLY A 233 -25.76 9.31 -4.69
N THR A 234 -24.43 9.32 -4.53
CA THR A 234 -23.53 9.61 -5.65
C THR A 234 -23.57 8.50 -6.72
N HIS A 235 -23.56 8.91 -7.99
CA HIS A 235 -23.33 8.04 -9.15
C HIS A 235 -21.88 8.12 -9.64
N ASN A 236 -21.03 8.86 -8.94
CA ASN A 236 -19.62 8.95 -9.25
C ASN A 236 -18.85 7.75 -8.67
N GLY A 237 -17.72 7.40 -9.27
CA GLY A 237 -16.95 6.23 -8.86
C GLY A 237 -15.62 6.10 -9.61
N LEU A 238 -14.84 5.12 -9.21
CA LEU A 238 -13.57 4.78 -9.83
C LEU A 238 -13.73 3.65 -10.83
N LEU A 239 -13.00 3.72 -11.93
CA LEU A 239 -12.93 2.65 -12.93
C LEU A 239 -11.89 1.61 -12.49
N VAL A 240 -12.35 0.48 -11.97
CA VAL A 240 -11.52 -0.60 -11.45
C VAL A 240 -11.48 -1.76 -12.44
N PRO A 241 -10.29 -2.32 -12.77
CA PRO A 241 -10.19 -3.54 -13.58
C PRO A 241 -10.90 -4.70 -12.89
N VAL A 242 -11.74 -5.45 -13.63
CA VAL A 242 -12.47 -6.61 -13.09
C VAL A 242 -11.53 -7.71 -12.63
N GLU A 243 -10.32 -7.80 -13.17
CA GLU A 243 -9.30 -8.76 -12.75
C GLU A 243 -8.82 -8.54 -11.30
N ASP A 244 -8.96 -7.33 -10.78
CA ASP A 244 -8.57 -6.97 -9.41
C ASP A 244 -9.66 -7.37 -8.40
N HIS A 245 -9.80 -8.68 -8.17
CA HIS A 245 -10.81 -9.28 -7.30
C HIS A 245 -10.93 -8.59 -5.93
N LYS A 246 -9.78 -8.37 -5.24
CA LYS A 246 -9.76 -7.75 -3.91
C LYS A 246 -10.28 -6.31 -3.90
N ASN A 247 -10.24 -5.63 -5.04
CA ASN A 247 -10.69 -4.24 -5.17
C ASN A 247 -12.13 -4.14 -5.71
N VAL A 248 -12.67 -5.22 -6.24
CA VAL A 248 -14.00 -5.26 -6.86
C VAL A 248 -15.04 -5.81 -5.88
N VAL A 249 -14.75 -6.96 -5.27
CA VAL A 249 -15.71 -7.62 -4.38
C VAL A 249 -15.90 -6.84 -3.07
N GLY A 250 -17.15 -6.73 -2.63
CA GLY A 250 -17.55 -5.99 -1.44
C GLY A 250 -17.78 -4.49 -1.66
N ARG A 251 -17.68 -3.99 -2.90
CA ARG A 251 -18.02 -2.60 -3.26
C ARG A 251 -19.37 -2.50 -3.98
N TYR A 252 -19.92 -1.32 -3.99
CA TYR A 252 -21.15 -1.01 -4.74
C TYR A 252 -20.81 -0.47 -6.13
N GLN A 253 -21.52 -0.94 -7.15
CA GLN A 253 -21.44 -0.38 -8.48
C GLN A 253 -22.05 1.02 -8.50
N ALA A 254 -21.35 1.99 -9.11
CA ALA A 254 -21.76 3.38 -9.03
C ALA A 254 -23.07 3.69 -9.76
N GLU A 255 -23.34 3.01 -10.88
CA GLU A 255 -24.52 3.26 -11.72
C GLU A 255 -25.77 2.58 -11.20
N THR A 256 -25.65 1.34 -10.75
CA THR A 256 -26.81 0.50 -10.34
C THR A 256 -27.02 0.45 -8.85
N ASN A 257 -26.05 0.94 -8.06
CA ASN A 257 -26.00 0.82 -6.60
C ASN A 257 -26.11 -0.64 -6.11
N LYS A 258 -25.72 -1.62 -6.97
CA LYS A 258 -25.72 -3.03 -6.63
C LYS A 258 -24.40 -3.41 -5.98
N LEU A 259 -24.48 -4.18 -4.89
CA LEU A 259 -23.30 -4.75 -4.24
C LEU A 259 -22.67 -5.81 -5.15
N VAL A 260 -21.36 -5.72 -5.37
CA VAL A 260 -20.59 -6.73 -6.08
C VAL A 260 -20.15 -7.79 -5.08
N ASP A 261 -20.95 -8.83 -4.95
CA ASP A 261 -20.61 -10.05 -4.21
C ASP A 261 -19.85 -11.05 -5.11
N GLU A 262 -19.48 -12.20 -4.59
CA GLU A 262 -18.77 -13.25 -5.32
C GLU A 262 -19.55 -13.80 -6.52
N HIS A 263 -20.88 -13.82 -6.45
CA HIS A 263 -21.74 -14.31 -7.54
C HIS A 263 -21.74 -13.29 -8.68
N TYR A 264 -22.06 -12.03 -8.36
CA TYR A 264 -22.08 -10.95 -9.34
C TYR A 264 -20.70 -10.67 -9.95
N TYR A 265 -19.62 -10.82 -9.16
CA TYR A 265 -18.25 -10.75 -9.67
C TYR A 265 -17.99 -11.80 -10.79
N LYS A 266 -18.44 -13.04 -10.60
CA LYS A 266 -18.31 -14.10 -11.61
C LYS A 266 -19.10 -13.76 -12.88
N GLU A 267 -20.29 -13.19 -12.75
CA GLU A 267 -21.10 -12.70 -13.87
C GLU A 267 -20.36 -11.60 -14.65
N LEU A 268 -19.82 -10.58 -13.96
CA LEU A 268 -19.03 -9.51 -14.57
C LEU A 268 -17.81 -10.05 -15.32
N LYS A 269 -17.14 -11.03 -14.76
CA LYS A 269 -15.96 -11.65 -15.39
C LYS A 269 -16.35 -12.47 -16.64
N SER A 270 -17.46 -13.21 -16.58
CA SER A 270 -17.95 -14.02 -17.71
C SER A 270 -18.52 -13.18 -18.86
N SER A 271 -19.05 -11.98 -18.56
CA SER A 271 -19.56 -11.05 -19.57
C SER A 271 -18.47 -10.29 -20.35
N GLY A 272 -17.18 -10.53 -20.04
CA GLY A 272 -16.07 -9.90 -20.75
C GLY A 272 -15.84 -8.41 -20.42
N VAL A 273 -16.49 -7.89 -19.40
CA VAL A 273 -16.29 -6.50 -18.92
C VAL A 273 -14.87 -6.35 -18.39
N LYS A 274 -14.09 -5.45 -18.98
CA LYS A 274 -12.70 -5.20 -18.57
C LYS A 274 -12.58 -4.32 -17.34
N LYS A 275 -13.46 -3.32 -17.21
CA LYS A 275 -13.47 -2.36 -16.09
C LYS A 275 -14.89 -2.13 -15.62
N VAL A 276 -15.08 -1.97 -14.33
CA VAL A 276 -16.35 -1.65 -13.69
C VAL A 276 -16.22 -0.36 -12.89
N LYS A 277 -17.24 0.51 -12.96
CA LYS A 277 -17.29 1.76 -12.20
C LYS A 277 -17.84 1.47 -10.81
N LEU A 278 -17.00 1.61 -9.79
CA LEU A 278 -17.31 1.29 -8.40
C LEU A 278 -17.32 2.53 -7.53
N ARG A 279 -18.25 2.60 -6.59
CA ARG A 279 -18.26 3.62 -5.55
C ARG A 279 -17.00 3.52 -4.69
N SER A 280 -16.47 4.65 -4.30
CA SER A 280 -15.23 4.75 -3.54
C SER A 280 -15.34 5.83 -2.45
N VAL A 281 -14.54 5.66 -1.42
CA VAL A 281 -14.36 6.68 -0.38
C VAL A 281 -13.88 8.01 -1.00
N MET A 282 -13.05 7.96 -2.04
CA MET A 282 -12.50 9.15 -2.71
C MET A 282 -13.56 9.95 -3.49
N THR A 283 -14.63 9.30 -3.92
CA THR A 283 -15.72 9.91 -4.71
C THR A 283 -17.00 10.08 -3.90
N CYS A 284 -16.96 9.82 -2.59
CA CYS A 284 -18.10 9.97 -1.69
C CYS A 284 -18.50 11.45 -1.57
N GLU A 285 -19.81 11.73 -1.71
CA GLU A 285 -20.40 13.06 -1.62
C GLU A 285 -21.07 13.33 -0.26
N ALA A 286 -20.84 12.45 0.75
CA ALA A 286 -21.25 12.73 2.12
C ALA A 286 -20.68 14.08 2.60
N LYS A 287 -21.46 14.85 3.34
CA LYS A 287 -21.06 16.18 3.83
C LYS A 287 -19.84 16.08 4.75
N GLU A 288 -19.83 15.08 5.61
CA GLU A 288 -18.74 14.74 6.52
C GLU A 288 -18.54 13.23 6.52
N GLY A 289 -17.30 12.78 6.75
CA GLY A 289 -16.96 11.36 6.79
C GLY A 289 -17.16 10.64 5.45
N VAL A 290 -17.79 9.46 5.51
CA VAL A 290 -18.08 8.61 4.35
C VAL A 290 -19.37 7.81 4.56
N CYS A 291 -20.15 7.56 3.50
CA CYS A 291 -21.33 6.72 3.61
C CYS A 291 -21.01 5.24 3.51
N GLN A 292 -21.91 4.36 4.04
CA GLN A 292 -21.72 2.90 4.01
C GLN A 292 -21.55 2.34 2.60
N HIS A 293 -22.29 2.86 1.60
CA HIS A 293 -22.20 2.34 0.23
C HIS A 293 -20.88 2.72 -0.45
N CYS A 294 -20.34 3.92 -0.22
CA CYS A 294 -19.02 4.30 -0.75
C CYS A 294 -17.87 3.56 -0.07
N TYR A 295 -18.02 3.20 1.20
CA TYR A 295 -17.06 2.36 1.90
C TYR A 295 -17.18 0.89 1.46
N GLY A 296 -18.40 0.37 1.33
CA GLY A 296 -18.67 -1.03 0.99
C GLY A 296 -18.61 -1.98 2.21
N LEU A 297 -18.36 -3.26 1.97
CA LEU A 297 -18.28 -4.26 3.02
C LEU A 297 -16.91 -4.23 3.71
N MET A 298 -16.89 -4.39 5.02
CA MET A 298 -15.67 -4.62 5.79
C MET A 298 -15.03 -5.98 5.45
N GLY A 299 -13.79 -6.20 5.91
CA GLY A 299 -13.12 -7.49 5.78
C GLY A 299 -13.87 -8.66 6.44
N THR A 300 -14.80 -8.38 7.35
CA THR A 300 -15.73 -9.34 7.97
C THR A 300 -16.89 -9.76 7.04
N GLY A 301 -17.04 -9.11 5.88
CA GLY A 301 -18.18 -9.31 4.98
C GLY A 301 -19.46 -8.57 5.39
N GLN A 302 -19.43 -7.78 6.44
CA GLN A 302 -20.56 -6.97 6.93
C GLN A 302 -20.41 -5.52 6.49
N LYS A 303 -21.52 -4.77 6.45
CA LYS A 303 -21.48 -3.31 6.30
C LYS A 303 -20.90 -2.68 7.56
N ALA A 304 -20.08 -1.65 7.39
CA ALA A 304 -19.62 -0.85 8.52
C ALA A 304 -20.81 -0.17 9.21
N GLY A 305 -20.83 -0.18 10.55
CA GLY A 305 -21.86 0.50 11.33
C GLY A 305 -21.81 2.03 11.18
N ILE A 306 -22.96 2.70 11.31
CA ILE A 306 -22.96 4.16 11.43
C ILE A 306 -22.26 4.52 12.75
N GLY A 307 -21.36 5.51 12.71
CA GLY A 307 -20.48 5.87 13.83
C GLY A 307 -19.14 5.13 13.84
N GLU A 308 -18.94 4.13 12.98
CA GLU A 308 -17.67 3.39 12.94
C GLU A 308 -16.55 4.23 12.32
N ASN A 309 -15.41 4.30 13.02
CA ASN A 309 -14.27 5.10 12.58
C ASN A 309 -13.35 4.31 11.65
N VAL A 310 -13.66 4.35 10.37
CA VAL A 310 -12.89 3.67 9.32
C VAL A 310 -11.55 4.34 9.03
N GLY A 311 -11.40 5.61 9.42
CA GLY A 311 -10.12 6.33 9.32
C GLY A 311 -9.07 5.77 10.28
N VAL A 312 -9.42 5.57 11.56
CA VAL A 312 -8.52 4.96 12.55
C VAL A 312 -8.17 3.53 12.14
N ILE A 313 -9.14 2.75 11.66
CA ILE A 313 -8.91 1.39 11.15
C ILE A 313 -7.88 1.41 10.02
N ALA A 314 -8.01 2.35 9.08
CA ALA A 314 -7.04 2.49 7.98
C ALA A 314 -5.64 2.86 8.49
N ALA A 315 -5.53 3.83 9.41
CA ALA A 315 -4.26 4.23 9.98
C ALA A 315 -3.55 3.09 10.74
N GLN A 316 -4.29 2.33 11.53
CA GLN A 316 -3.78 1.17 12.26
C GLN A 316 -3.30 0.08 11.29
N SER A 317 -4.15 -0.32 10.35
CA SER A 317 -3.83 -1.37 9.38
C SER A 317 -2.56 -1.07 8.58
N VAL A 318 -2.44 0.17 8.10
CA VAL A 318 -1.27 0.61 7.32
C VAL A 318 -0.01 0.67 8.19
N SER A 319 -0.10 1.17 9.42
CA SER A 319 1.07 1.31 10.31
C SER A 319 1.54 -0.04 10.85
N GLU A 320 0.62 -0.97 11.15
CA GLU A 320 0.97 -2.30 11.67
C GLU A 320 1.76 -3.12 10.64
N VAL A 321 1.30 -3.17 9.39
CA VAL A 321 2.00 -3.92 8.34
C VAL A 321 3.39 -3.36 8.08
N LEU A 322 3.59 -2.03 8.17
CA LEU A 322 4.93 -1.44 8.11
C LEU A 322 5.81 -1.86 9.28
N THR A 323 5.25 -1.96 10.49
CA THR A 323 5.99 -2.49 11.65
C THR A 323 6.47 -3.90 11.40
N GLN A 324 5.58 -4.77 10.90
CA GLN A 324 5.94 -6.15 10.55
C GLN A 324 6.95 -6.22 9.40
N ALA A 325 6.81 -5.37 8.39
CA ALA A 325 7.76 -5.28 7.28
C ALA A 325 9.14 -4.82 7.75
N MET A 326 9.22 -3.85 8.65
CA MET A 326 10.49 -3.40 9.26
C MET A 326 11.14 -4.50 10.09
N LEU A 327 10.37 -5.24 10.88
CA LEU A 327 10.85 -6.42 11.61
C LEU A 327 11.25 -7.55 10.65
N GLY A 328 10.59 -7.69 9.53
CA GLY A 328 10.87 -8.70 8.50
C GLY A 328 12.10 -8.38 7.64
N THR A 329 12.55 -7.12 7.55
CA THR A 329 13.76 -6.75 6.79
C THR A 329 15.03 -7.37 7.36
N LYS A 330 15.06 -7.75 8.64
CA LYS A 330 16.13 -8.56 9.23
C LYS A 330 16.43 -9.85 8.46
N HIS A 331 15.41 -10.39 7.82
CA HIS A 331 15.45 -11.70 7.19
C HIS A 331 15.51 -11.61 5.66
N ARG A 332 15.43 -10.41 5.11
CA ARG A 332 15.54 -10.14 3.67
C ARG A 332 16.87 -9.45 3.35
N ALA A 333 17.97 -10.04 3.77
CA ALA A 333 19.28 -9.69 3.24
C ALA A 333 19.44 -10.23 1.80
N THR A 334 18.46 -9.97 0.95
CA THR A 334 18.53 -10.27 -0.46
C THR A 334 19.07 -9.04 -1.18
N VAL A 335 20.28 -9.20 -1.63
CA VAL A 335 20.95 -8.32 -2.55
C VAL A 335 20.21 -8.40 -3.88
N GLY A 336 19.56 -7.34 -4.27
CA GLY A 336 18.87 -7.22 -5.55
C GLY A 336 17.77 -6.17 -5.48
N GLU A 337 17.82 -5.18 -6.34
CA GLU A 337 16.98 -3.99 -6.45
C GLU A 337 17.01 -3.05 -5.21
N ARG A 338 17.64 -1.90 -5.39
CA ARG A 338 17.54 -0.73 -4.50
C ARG A 338 16.14 -0.10 -4.57
N LYS A 339 15.13 -0.86 -4.22
CA LYS A 339 13.91 -0.25 -3.68
C LYS A 339 14.20 -0.04 -2.21
N GLY A 340 14.23 1.21 -1.74
CA GLY A 340 14.30 1.53 -0.32
C GLY A 340 13.30 0.66 0.45
N ASN A 341 13.50 0.45 1.74
CA ASN A 341 12.55 -0.38 2.50
C ASN A 341 11.12 0.20 2.35
N ALA A 342 10.10 -0.63 2.48
CA ALA A 342 8.70 -0.25 2.29
C ALA A 342 8.31 0.97 3.16
N TYR A 343 8.91 1.10 4.35
CA TYR A 343 8.72 2.26 5.22
C TYR A 343 9.26 3.56 4.58
N GLU A 344 10.46 3.53 4.01
CA GLU A 344 11.06 4.73 3.39
C GLU A 344 10.26 5.18 2.17
N GLN A 345 9.80 4.24 1.33
CA GLN A 345 8.96 4.53 0.18
C GLN A 345 7.62 5.12 0.61
N ALA A 346 6.92 4.48 1.56
CA ALA A 346 5.66 4.98 2.10
C ALA A 346 5.83 6.33 2.80
N SER A 347 6.90 6.49 3.59
CA SER A 347 7.20 7.73 4.30
C SER A 347 7.53 8.88 3.35
N ASN A 348 8.27 8.63 2.26
CA ASN A 348 8.55 9.62 1.23
C ASN A 348 7.25 10.11 0.56
N LEU A 349 6.38 9.17 0.19
CA LEU A 349 5.10 9.48 -0.46
C LEU A 349 4.14 10.22 0.49
N LEU A 350 4.03 9.79 1.75
CA LEU A 350 3.11 10.37 2.74
C LEU A 350 3.60 11.73 3.28
N ASN A 351 4.89 11.88 3.53
CA ASN A 351 5.44 13.16 3.98
C ASN A 351 5.55 14.18 2.84
N ASN A 352 5.61 13.70 1.60
CA ASN A 352 5.60 14.51 0.38
C ASN A 352 6.45 15.79 0.52
N PRO A 353 7.78 15.66 0.74
CA PRO A 353 8.66 16.80 0.94
C PRO A 353 8.62 17.75 -0.27
N SER A 354 8.62 19.05 -0.02
CA SER A 354 8.65 20.07 -1.08
C SER A 354 9.97 20.09 -1.82
N GLU A 355 11.04 19.78 -1.09
CA GLU A 355 12.40 19.66 -1.59
C GLU A 355 12.91 18.24 -1.32
N ASN A 356 13.82 17.74 -2.16
CA ASN A 356 14.45 16.43 -2.00
C ASN A 356 13.48 15.23 -1.97
N PHE A 357 12.48 15.23 -2.86
CA PHE A 357 11.65 14.05 -3.07
C PHE A 357 12.54 12.91 -3.61
N LYS A 358 12.70 11.86 -2.81
CA LYS A 358 13.63 10.75 -3.13
C LYS A 358 13.12 9.92 -4.32
N ASP A 359 14.06 9.49 -5.16
CA ASP A 359 13.77 8.66 -6.35
C ASP A 359 12.64 9.24 -7.23
N GLU A 360 12.61 10.57 -7.39
CA GLU A 360 11.58 11.24 -8.17
C GLU A 360 11.68 10.84 -9.65
N ALA A 361 10.59 10.27 -10.18
CA ALA A 361 10.49 9.98 -11.61
C ALA A 361 10.40 11.27 -12.44
N THR A 362 11.06 11.30 -13.57
CA THR A 362 10.80 12.33 -14.59
C THR A 362 9.42 12.09 -15.20
N ILE A 363 8.60 13.14 -15.25
CA ILE A 363 7.23 13.07 -15.77
C ILE A 363 7.08 13.96 -17.01
N ALA A 364 6.13 13.61 -17.87
CA ALA A 364 5.70 14.43 -18.99
C ALA A 364 5.04 15.72 -18.48
N THR A 365 5.43 16.87 -18.97
CA THR A 365 4.80 18.17 -18.63
C THR A 365 3.67 18.54 -19.57
N ILE A 366 3.60 17.92 -20.73
CA ILE A 366 2.60 18.16 -21.78
C ILE A 366 2.05 16.82 -22.32
N ASN A 367 0.87 16.87 -22.91
CA ASN A 367 0.33 15.76 -23.71
C ASN A 367 0.99 15.73 -25.08
N GLY A 368 1.36 14.55 -25.56
CA GLY A 368 1.95 14.44 -26.88
C GLY A 368 2.45 13.05 -27.22
N VAL A 369 3.28 12.99 -28.25
CA VAL A 369 3.97 11.78 -28.67
C VAL A 369 5.47 11.95 -28.40
N VAL A 370 6.12 10.91 -27.91
CA VAL A 370 7.58 10.90 -27.73
C VAL A 370 8.23 10.96 -29.12
N SER A 371 8.73 12.13 -29.50
CA SER A 371 9.31 12.38 -30.83
C SER A 371 10.76 11.90 -30.95
N ALA A 372 11.54 12.03 -29.88
CA ALA A 372 12.93 11.60 -29.85
C ALA A 372 13.41 11.30 -28.43
N ILE A 373 14.40 10.42 -28.33
CA ILE A 373 15.18 10.17 -27.11
C ILE A 373 16.64 10.36 -27.49
N ARG A 374 17.30 11.37 -26.89
CA ARG A 374 18.70 11.73 -27.19
C ARG A 374 19.58 11.52 -25.97
N PRO A 375 20.58 10.63 -26.03
CA PRO A 375 21.53 10.47 -24.94
C PRO A 375 22.43 11.71 -24.85
N THR A 376 22.77 12.10 -23.62
CA THR A 376 23.77 13.15 -23.37
C THR A 376 25.19 12.54 -23.29
N PRO A 377 26.26 13.33 -23.45
CA PRO A 377 27.63 12.82 -23.29
C PRO A 377 27.92 12.21 -21.91
N LEU A 378 27.17 12.57 -20.88
CA LEU A 378 27.30 12.05 -19.53
C LEU A 378 26.50 10.77 -19.28
N GLY A 379 25.79 10.25 -20.31
CA GLY A 379 24.98 9.04 -20.22
C GLY A 379 23.55 9.25 -19.71
N ASP A 380 23.13 10.50 -19.49
CA ASP A 380 21.73 10.84 -19.22
C ASP A 380 20.91 10.82 -20.51
N ASN A 381 19.58 10.92 -20.42
CA ASN A 381 18.72 10.96 -21.58
C ASN A 381 17.86 12.23 -21.58
N ASN A 382 17.67 12.82 -22.76
CA ASN A 382 16.66 13.84 -23.01
C ASN A 382 15.53 13.23 -23.82
N VAL A 383 14.35 13.12 -23.22
CA VAL A 383 13.11 12.63 -23.86
C VAL A 383 12.35 13.84 -24.39
N PHE A 384 12.12 13.89 -25.69
CA PHE A 384 11.36 14.96 -26.33
C PHE A 384 9.92 14.52 -26.54
N ILE A 385 8.97 15.30 -26.02
CA ILE A 385 7.55 15.14 -26.28
C ILE A 385 7.16 16.30 -27.20
N ASN A 386 6.81 15.99 -28.43
CA ASN A 386 6.75 16.99 -29.52
C ASN A 386 8.11 17.74 -29.59
N GLU A 387 8.16 19.01 -29.16
CA GLU A 387 9.38 19.84 -29.14
C GLU A 387 9.92 20.09 -27.71
N VAL A 388 9.20 19.67 -26.67
CA VAL A 388 9.57 19.93 -25.26
C VAL A 388 10.47 18.82 -24.73
N GLY A 389 11.69 19.19 -24.31
CA GLY A 389 12.68 18.27 -23.76
C GLY A 389 12.47 18.00 -22.26
N HIS A 390 12.58 16.73 -21.87
CA HIS A 390 12.48 16.26 -20.47
C HIS A 390 13.77 15.52 -20.13
N PHE A 391 14.49 16.01 -19.13
CA PHE A 391 15.75 15.42 -18.69
C PHE A 391 15.50 14.19 -17.82
N VAL A 392 16.10 13.06 -18.17
CA VAL A 392 16.05 11.79 -17.42
C VAL A 392 17.47 11.43 -17.00
N PRO A 393 17.77 11.42 -15.68
CA PRO A 393 19.09 11.04 -15.18
C PRO A 393 19.44 9.59 -15.56
N ARG A 394 20.72 9.33 -15.85
CA ARG A 394 21.24 7.99 -16.21
C ARG A 394 20.96 6.90 -15.13
N VAL A 395 20.69 7.33 -13.90
CA VAL A 395 20.36 6.43 -12.79
C VAL A 395 18.96 5.84 -12.90
N GLN A 396 18.12 6.39 -13.76
CA GLN A 396 16.74 5.99 -13.99
C GLN A 396 16.62 5.32 -15.36
N ALA A 397 15.91 4.19 -15.39
CA ALA A 397 15.58 3.54 -16.65
C ALA A 397 14.39 4.24 -17.33
N LEU A 398 14.42 4.32 -18.64
CA LEU A 398 13.31 4.84 -19.42
C LEU A 398 12.11 3.87 -19.37
N LYS A 399 10.92 4.43 -19.23
CA LYS A 399 9.64 3.69 -19.32
C LYS A 399 8.96 3.85 -20.66
N VAL A 400 9.44 4.77 -21.49
CA VAL A 400 8.82 5.15 -22.77
C VAL A 400 9.77 4.91 -23.93
N LYS A 401 9.20 4.74 -25.11
CA LYS A 401 9.91 4.60 -26.39
C LYS A 401 9.45 5.70 -27.35
N VAL A 402 10.26 5.95 -28.37
CA VAL A 402 9.89 6.86 -29.47
C VAL A 402 8.60 6.34 -30.12
N GLY A 403 7.63 7.22 -30.30
CA GLY A 403 6.30 6.92 -30.83
C GLY A 403 5.22 6.67 -29.76
N ASP A 404 5.58 6.53 -28.48
CA ASP A 404 4.59 6.35 -27.42
C ASP A 404 3.79 7.63 -27.20
N ARG A 405 2.47 7.48 -27.02
CA ARG A 405 1.60 8.58 -26.59
C ARG A 405 1.66 8.70 -25.07
N VAL A 406 1.94 9.90 -24.59
CA VAL A 406 2.01 10.24 -23.17
C VAL A 406 1.09 11.41 -22.83
N ARG A 407 0.56 11.40 -21.63
CA ARG A 407 -0.21 12.51 -21.06
C ARG A 407 0.64 13.28 -20.06
N ALA A 408 0.34 14.56 -19.87
CA ALA A 408 0.94 15.33 -18.79
C ALA A 408 0.76 14.59 -17.45
N GLY A 409 1.85 14.44 -16.70
CA GLY A 409 1.88 13.65 -15.45
C GLY A 409 2.27 12.17 -15.61
N ASP A 410 2.36 11.63 -16.82
CA ASP A 410 2.83 10.26 -17.02
C ASP A 410 4.34 10.14 -16.76
N ALA A 411 4.74 9.03 -16.12
CA ALA A 411 6.15 8.78 -15.82
C ALA A 411 6.93 8.37 -17.06
N LEU A 412 7.96 9.14 -17.42
CA LEU A 412 8.90 8.87 -18.52
C LEU A 412 10.04 7.95 -18.08
N SER A 413 10.30 7.90 -16.77
CA SER A 413 11.38 7.09 -16.18
C SER A 413 10.90 6.25 -15.02
N THR A 414 11.77 5.34 -14.57
CA THR A 414 11.60 4.65 -13.29
C THR A 414 11.71 5.65 -12.14
N GLY A 415 11.09 5.33 -11.01
CA GLY A 415 11.02 6.17 -9.82
C GLY A 415 9.58 6.40 -9.40
N THR A 416 9.40 7.19 -8.34
CA THR A 416 8.10 7.56 -7.78
C THR A 416 7.69 8.93 -8.31
N VAL A 417 6.50 9.05 -8.87
CA VAL A 417 5.99 10.35 -9.32
C VAL A 417 5.72 11.24 -8.11
N ASN A 418 6.18 12.48 -8.17
CA ASN A 418 5.94 13.45 -7.12
C ASN A 418 4.46 13.89 -7.14
N PRO A 419 3.68 13.61 -6.07
CA PRO A 419 2.26 13.95 -6.03
C PRO A 419 1.97 15.44 -6.25
N ARG A 420 2.86 16.35 -5.83
CA ARG A 420 2.69 17.80 -6.06
C ARG A 420 2.69 18.14 -7.54
N LYS A 421 3.68 17.61 -8.28
CA LYS A 421 3.78 17.82 -9.72
C LYS A 421 2.62 17.18 -10.47
N LEU A 422 2.19 15.99 -10.02
CA LEU A 422 1.04 15.32 -10.62
C LEU A 422 -0.26 16.11 -10.40
N VAL A 423 -0.50 16.57 -9.18
CA VAL A 423 -1.69 17.37 -8.84
C VAL A 423 -1.71 18.70 -9.60
N SER A 424 -0.56 19.36 -9.78
CA SER A 424 -0.50 20.60 -10.56
C SER A 424 -0.83 20.41 -12.04
N LEU A 425 -0.58 19.21 -12.59
CA LEU A 425 -0.81 18.88 -14.01
C LEU A 425 -2.18 18.24 -14.27
N ARG A 426 -2.73 17.46 -13.33
CA ARG A 426 -3.91 16.63 -13.53
C ARG A 426 -4.98 16.77 -12.44
N GLY A 427 -4.78 17.68 -11.49
CA GLY A 427 -5.73 17.91 -10.40
C GLY A 427 -5.63 16.89 -9.25
N ILE A 428 -6.40 17.18 -8.20
CA ILE A 428 -6.36 16.43 -6.91
C ILE A 428 -6.79 14.98 -7.09
N GLY A 429 -7.79 14.70 -7.92
CA GLY A 429 -8.31 13.35 -8.12
C GLY A 429 -7.25 12.40 -8.66
N ALA A 430 -6.50 12.82 -9.69
CA ALA A 430 -5.39 12.04 -10.23
C ALA A 430 -4.29 11.80 -9.17
N GLY A 431 -4.02 12.81 -8.34
CA GLY A 431 -3.10 12.67 -7.21
C GLY A 431 -3.56 11.64 -6.17
N ARG A 432 -4.87 11.63 -5.83
CA ARG A 432 -5.46 10.65 -4.92
C ARG A 432 -5.37 9.22 -5.46
N GLU A 433 -5.76 9.02 -6.71
CA GLU A 433 -5.68 7.70 -7.36
C GLU A 433 -4.23 7.19 -7.43
N TYR A 434 -3.31 8.05 -7.83
CA TYR A 434 -1.89 7.71 -7.90
C TYR A 434 -1.35 7.31 -6.53
N MET A 435 -1.58 8.14 -5.50
CA MET A 435 -1.10 7.90 -4.14
C MET A 435 -1.67 6.60 -3.55
N ALA A 436 -2.98 6.34 -3.73
CA ALA A 436 -3.61 5.11 -3.28
C ALA A 436 -3.02 3.88 -3.99
N LYS A 437 -2.79 3.96 -5.30
CA LYS A 437 -2.20 2.89 -6.10
C LYS A 437 -0.75 2.61 -5.70
N GLU A 438 0.08 3.64 -5.54
CA GLU A 438 1.49 3.48 -5.15
C GLU A 438 1.62 2.92 -3.73
N LEU A 439 0.85 3.43 -2.77
CA LEU A 439 0.81 2.88 -1.42
C LEU A 439 0.44 1.40 -1.47
N ARG A 440 -0.63 1.04 -2.18
CA ARG A 440 -1.02 -0.37 -2.35
C ARG A 440 0.12 -1.22 -2.94
N GLY A 441 0.86 -0.70 -3.92
CA GLY A 441 2.02 -1.37 -4.51
C GLY A 441 3.14 -1.63 -3.51
N ILE A 442 3.45 -0.65 -2.65
CA ILE A 442 4.46 -0.75 -1.58
C ILE A 442 4.10 -1.87 -0.58
N TYR A 443 2.80 -2.04 -0.29
CA TYR A 443 2.30 -3.05 0.65
C TYR A 443 2.03 -4.43 0.02
N GLY A 444 2.33 -4.62 -1.28
CA GLY A 444 2.19 -5.91 -1.97
C GLY A 444 0.76 -6.40 -2.12
N GLY A 445 -0.24 -5.53 -1.93
CA GLY A 445 -1.65 -5.86 -2.10
C GLY A 445 -2.27 -6.70 -0.95
N ASP A 446 -1.60 -6.80 0.20
CA ASP A 446 -2.09 -7.57 1.35
C ASP A 446 -3.20 -6.85 2.11
N LEU A 447 -3.21 -5.51 2.07
CA LEU A 447 -4.22 -4.68 2.71
C LEU A 447 -5.39 -4.36 1.78
N ASP A 448 -6.53 -4.05 2.41
CA ASP A 448 -7.71 -3.56 1.70
C ASP A 448 -7.38 -2.22 1.00
N PRO A 449 -7.65 -2.09 -0.31
CA PRO A 449 -7.39 -0.86 -1.05
C PRO A 449 -8.05 0.39 -0.46
N ARG A 450 -9.19 0.24 0.19
CA ARG A 450 -9.95 1.35 0.81
C ARG A 450 -9.19 2.09 1.90
N HIS A 451 -8.27 1.41 2.61
CA HIS A 451 -7.40 2.07 3.59
C HIS A 451 -6.51 3.12 2.93
N PHE A 452 -5.97 2.81 1.75
CA PHE A 452 -5.15 3.75 0.99
C PHE A 452 -5.99 4.89 0.38
N GLU A 453 -7.23 4.59 -0.03
CA GLU A 453 -8.16 5.59 -0.52
C GLU A 453 -8.52 6.63 0.55
N ILE A 454 -8.78 6.18 1.80
CA ILE A 454 -9.02 7.05 2.96
C ILE A 454 -7.82 7.97 3.19
N ILE A 455 -6.62 7.41 3.24
CA ILE A 455 -5.40 8.18 3.50
C ILE A 455 -5.17 9.20 2.39
N SER A 456 -5.28 8.79 1.12
CA SER A 456 -5.06 9.67 -0.03
C SER A 456 -6.11 10.78 -0.11
N LYS A 457 -7.39 10.48 0.18
CA LYS A 457 -8.47 11.48 0.26
C LYS A 457 -8.14 12.57 1.27
N ASN A 458 -7.69 12.17 2.46
CA ASN A 458 -7.47 13.09 3.56
C ASN A 458 -6.16 13.89 3.48
N LEU A 459 -5.15 13.36 2.83
CA LEU A 459 -3.94 14.12 2.52
C LEU A 459 -4.18 15.14 1.41
N LEU A 460 -5.00 14.80 0.41
CA LEU A 460 -5.25 15.62 -0.78
C LEU A 460 -6.68 16.16 -0.76
N LYS A 461 -7.02 17.01 0.23
CA LYS A 461 -8.35 17.61 0.36
C LYS A 461 -8.35 19.12 0.48
N TYR A 462 -7.18 19.75 0.51
CA TYR A 462 -7.05 21.19 0.73
C TYR A 462 -6.75 21.95 -0.57
N ALA A 463 -7.26 23.16 -0.63
CA ALA A 463 -6.95 24.12 -1.68
C ALA A 463 -6.77 25.52 -1.08
N GLU A 464 -6.03 26.37 -1.76
CA GLU A 464 -5.86 27.78 -1.44
C GLU A 464 -6.74 28.62 -2.35
N VAL A 465 -7.47 29.54 -1.78
CA VAL A 465 -8.33 30.48 -2.51
C VAL A 465 -7.44 31.48 -3.25
N THR A 466 -7.51 31.47 -4.57
CA THR A 466 -6.81 32.43 -5.44
C THR A 466 -7.69 33.59 -5.84
N ASP A 467 -8.99 33.33 -6.07
CA ASP A 467 -9.99 34.34 -6.34
C ASP A 467 -11.25 33.94 -5.55
N PRO A 468 -11.67 34.76 -4.58
CA PRO A 468 -12.82 34.43 -3.73
C PRO A 468 -14.18 34.61 -4.45
N GLY A 469 -14.23 35.29 -5.57
CA GLY A 469 -15.51 35.63 -6.21
C GLY A 469 -16.49 36.25 -5.21
N GLU A 470 -17.75 35.82 -5.25
CA GLU A 470 -18.84 36.32 -4.38
C GLU A 470 -19.02 35.48 -3.09
N THR A 471 -17.96 34.78 -2.60
CA THR A 471 -18.11 33.80 -1.50
C THR A 471 -17.92 34.36 -0.09
N GLY A 472 -17.29 35.53 0.06
CA GLY A 472 -16.88 36.08 1.35
C GLY A 472 -15.59 35.44 1.94
N LEU A 473 -14.94 34.54 1.20
CA LEU A 473 -13.61 34.02 1.53
C LEU A 473 -12.56 35.09 1.19
N LEU A 474 -11.34 34.93 1.71
CA LEU A 474 -10.22 35.81 1.42
C LEU A 474 -9.19 35.09 0.50
N PRO A 475 -8.50 35.84 -0.38
CA PRO A 475 -7.36 35.31 -1.11
C PRO A 475 -6.29 34.77 -0.11
N GLY A 476 -5.77 33.57 -0.36
CA GLY A 476 -4.85 32.89 0.53
C GLY A 476 -5.50 32.02 1.61
N ASP A 477 -6.83 32.05 1.77
CA ASP A 477 -7.52 31.14 2.67
C ASP A 477 -7.31 29.70 2.25
N LYS A 478 -7.01 28.83 3.24
CA LYS A 478 -6.85 27.40 3.02
C LYS A 478 -8.14 26.68 3.40
N VAL A 479 -8.76 26.06 2.42
CA VAL A 479 -10.10 25.49 2.54
C VAL A 479 -10.12 24.02 2.16
N GLU A 480 -11.02 23.27 2.77
CA GLU A 480 -11.32 21.90 2.35
C GLU A 480 -12.26 21.92 1.13
N ILE A 481 -11.91 21.18 0.08
CA ILE A 481 -12.67 21.15 -1.16
C ILE A 481 -14.13 20.76 -0.94
N ASN A 482 -14.41 19.78 -0.06
CA ASN A 482 -15.79 19.40 0.22
C ASN A 482 -16.62 20.52 0.86
N ARG A 483 -15.98 21.41 1.63
CA ARG A 483 -16.67 22.54 2.28
C ARG A 483 -16.98 23.69 1.34
N ILE A 484 -16.25 23.80 0.23
CA ILE A 484 -16.51 24.85 -0.77
C ILE A 484 -17.53 24.44 -1.84
N ILE A 485 -17.93 23.18 -1.90
CA ILE A 485 -18.92 22.69 -2.89
C ILE A 485 -20.20 23.54 -2.84
N LYS A 486 -20.66 23.90 -1.63
CA LYS A 486 -21.84 24.77 -1.44
C LYS A 486 -21.72 26.16 -2.12
N TYR A 487 -20.50 26.70 -2.20
CA TYR A 487 -20.24 27.97 -2.88
C TYR A 487 -20.11 27.77 -4.39
N LEU A 488 -19.51 26.65 -4.81
CA LEU A 488 -19.36 26.29 -6.22
C LEU A 488 -20.68 25.91 -6.87
N ASP A 489 -21.62 25.34 -6.12
CA ASP A 489 -22.95 24.96 -6.62
C ASP A 489 -23.87 26.18 -6.77
N LYS A 490 -23.58 27.29 -6.07
CA LYS A 490 -24.34 28.54 -6.18
C LYS A 490 -24.19 29.13 -7.58
N GLY A 491 -25.31 29.28 -8.30
CA GLY A 491 -25.32 29.76 -9.68
C GLY A 491 -24.70 28.79 -10.69
N SER A 492 -24.53 27.51 -10.31
CA SER A 492 -24.01 26.50 -11.24
C SER A 492 -24.99 26.20 -12.37
N HIS A 493 -24.46 25.92 -13.54
CA HIS A 493 -25.25 25.60 -14.73
C HIS A 493 -24.60 24.43 -15.49
N VAL A 494 -25.43 23.71 -16.22
CA VAL A 494 -24.98 22.58 -17.04
C VAL A 494 -24.42 23.08 -18.35
N VAL A 495 -23.22 22.62 -18.70
CA VAL A 495 -22.54 23.01 -19.95
C VAL A 495 -22.10 21.73 -20.68
N PRO A 496 -22.29 21.63 -22.00
CA PRO A 496 -21.68 20.57 -22.78
C PRO A 496 -20.15 20.56 -22.60
N VAL A 497 -19.56 19.38 -22.44
CA VAL A 497 -18.10 19.23 -22.19
C VAL A 497 -17.26 19.96 -23.23
N THR A 498 -17.70 20.01 -24.49
CA THR A 498 -17.01 20.71 -25.59
C THR A 498 -16.89 22.23 -25.37
N LYS A 499 -17.71 22.82 -24.51
CA LYS A 499 -17.74 24.25 -24.19
C LYS A 499 -17.34 24.55 -22.74
N ALA A 500 -16.86 23.55 -22.01
CA ALA A 500 -16.56 23.67 -20.59
C ALA A 500 -15.14 24.19 -20.29
N GLU A 501 -14.29 24.37 -21.30
CA GLU A 501 -12.93 24.89 -21.12
C GLU A 501 -12.94 26.29 -20.49
N GLY A 502 -12.08 26.51 -19.49
CA GLY A 502 -12.01 27.74 -18.70
C GLY A 502 -13.04 27.85 -17.59
N GLY A 503 -13.98 26.89 -17.51
CA GLY A 503 -14.96 26.80 -16.42
C GLY A 503 -14.41 26.09 -15.19
N VAL A 504 -14.96 26.39 -14.01
CA VAL A 504 -14.63 25.71 -12.75
C VAL A 504 -15.71 24.67 -12.45
N LEU A 505 -15.33 23.42 -12.21
CA LEU A 505 -16.29 22.36 -11.88
C LEU A 505 -17.02 22.64 -10.57
N ALA A 506 -18.35 22.67 -10.61
CA ALA A 506 -19.20 22.78 -9.41
C ALA A 506 -19.37 21.42 -8.72
N LYS A 507 -19.42 20.33 -9.49
CA LYS A 507 -19.59 18.95 -8.98
C LYS A 507 -18.46 18.05 -9.47
N PRO A 508 -18.04 17.08 -8.69
CA PRO A 508 -16.99 16.15 -9.10
C PRO A 508 -17.45 15.25 -10.27
N VAL A 509 -16.56 15.01 -11.22
CA VAL A 509 -16.83 14.15 -12.38
C VAL A 509 -15.62 13.25 -12.62
N LEU A 510 -15.82 11.93 -12.65
CA LEU A 510 -14.75 10.95 -12.68
C LEU A 510 -13.73 11.18 -11.56
N SER A 511 -12.45 11.33 -11.91
CA SER A 511 -11.38 11.67 -10.97
C SER A 511 -11.24 13.17 -10.70
N LEU A 512 -11.92 14.04 -11.45
CA LEU A 512 -11.85 15.48 -11.28
C LEU A 512 -12.72 15.93 -10.10
N THR A 513 -12.12 16.68 -9.19
CA THR A 513 -12.82 17.21 -8.00
C THR A 513 -13.55 18.52 -8.31
N ALA A 514 -14.56 18.84 -7.52
CA ALA A 514 -15.15 20.19 -7.53
C ALA A 514 -14.05 21.23 -7.28
N GLY A 515 -14.16 22.39 -7.90
CA GLY A 515 -13.15 23.46 -7.87
C GLY A 515 -12.03 23.30 -8.89
N THR A 516 -12.01 22.23 -9.68
CA THR A 516 -11.02 22.06 -10.76
C THR A 516 -11.32 23.04 -11.90
N LEU A 517 -10.32 23.83 -12.29
CA LEU A 517 -10.38 24.64 -13.50
C LEU A 517 -10.16 23.72 -14.72
N LEU A 518 -11.13 23.68 -15.62
CA LEU A 518 -11.09 22.83 -16.80
C LEU A 518 -10.20 23.45 -17.88
N ASP A 519 -9.20 22.73 -18.29
CA ASP A 519 -8.36 23.02 -19.46
C ASP A 519 -8.71 22.09 -20.63
N GLY A 520 -8.08 22.32 -21.78
CA GLY A 520 -8.30 21.52 -22.98
C GLY A 520 -7.93 20.02 -22.80
N ASN A 521 -7.08 19.69 -21.85
CA ASN A 521 -6.71 18.30 -21.54
C ASN A 521 -7.82 17.60 -20.74
N HIS A 522 -8.36 18.30 -19.73
CA HIS A 522 -9.50 17.81 -18.96
C HIS A 522 -10.73 17.60 -19.85
N VAL A 523 -11.00 18.53 -20.76
CA VAL A 523 -12.10 18.41 -21.73
C VAL A 523 -11.96 17.18 -22.60
N LYS A 524 -10.76 16.91 -23.13
CA LYS A 524 -10.49 15.70 -23.92
C LYS A 524 -10.65 14.41 -23.10
N GLU A 525 -10.16 14.40 -21.87
CA GLU A 525 -10.30 13.25 -20.97
C GLU A 525 -11.77 12.94 -20.67
N LEU A 526 -12.57 13.95 -20.38
CA LEU A 526 -14.01 13.79 -20.16
C LEU A 526 -14.73 13.23 -21.40
N GLN A 527 -14.39 13.71 -22.59
CA GLN A 527 -14.95 13.23 -23.85
C GLN A 527 -14.56 11.77 -24.13
N GLU A 528 -13.30 11.40 -23.92
CA GLU A 528 -12.82 10.01 -24.08
C GLU A 528 -13.55 9.02 -23.17
N HIS A 529 -13.99 9.47 -21.99
CA HIS A 529 -14.79 8.69 -21.03
C HIS A 529 -16.31 8.80 -21.26
N GLY A 530 -16.75 9.46 -22.33
CA GLY A 530 -18.15 9.53 -22.72
C GLY A 530 -19.00 10.51 -21.89
N VAL A 531 -18.38 11.41 -21.13
CA VAL A 531 -19.10 12.45 -20.40
C VAL A 531 -19.59 13.48 -21.40
N LYS A 532 -20.89 13.76 -21.41
CA LYS A 532 -21.53 14.70 -22.35
C LYS A 532 -21.64 16.10 -21.78
N GLU A 533 -21.95 16.22 -20.49
CA GLU A 533 -22.25 17.47 -19.81
C GLU A 533 -21.58 17.54 -18.44
N VAL A 534 -21.25 18.73 -17.99
CA VAL A 534 -20.65 19.00 -16.67
C VAL A 534 -21.31 20.22 -16.02
N HIS A 535 -21.31 20.26 -14.71
CA HIS A 535 -21.77 21.42 -13.94
C HIS A 535 -20.62 22.40 -13.75
N VAL A 536 -20.75 23.60 -14.27
CA VAL A 536 -19.77 24.70 -14.13
C VAL A 536 -20.30 25.71 -13.13
N SER A 537 -19.44 26.15 -12.22
CA SER A 537 -19.77 27.14 -11.17
C SER A 537 -19.94 28.52 -11.75
N GLY A 538 -20.95 29.24 -11.26
CA GLY A 538 -21.17 30.68 -11.54
C GLY A 538 -20.64 31.63 -10.45
N SER A 539 -20.06 31.10 -9.36
CA SER A 539 -19.66 31.88 -8.18
C SER A 539 -18.41 32.75 -8.37
N GLY A 540 -17.64 32.53 -9.42
CA GLY A 540 -16.33 33.17 -9.63
C GLY A 540 -15.19 32.65 -8.71
N LEU A 541 -15.49 31.75 -7.76
CA LEU A 541 -14.50 31.18 -6.87
C LEU A 541 -13.47 30.38 -7.65
N ARG A 542 -12.18 30.71 -7.46
CA ARG A 542 -11.04 29.93 -7.98
C ARG A 542 -10.14 29.49 -6.84
N VAL A 543 -9.71 28.25 -6.91
CA VAL A 543 -8.85 27.64 -5.91
C VAL A 543 -7.69 26.90 -6.56
N THR A 544 -6.53 26.91 -5.90
CA THR A 544 -5.35 26.13 -6.31
C THR A 544 -5.14 24.99 -5.33
N PRO A 545 -4.99 23.73 -5.80
CA PRO A 545 -4.77 22.59 -4.94
C PRO A 545 -3.51 22.73 -4.09
N ILE A 546 -3.60 22.39 -2.80
CA ILE A 546 -2.47 22.26 -1.89
C ILE A 546 -2.19 20.77 -1.68
N VAL A 547 -0.93 20.38 -1.78
CA VAL A 547 -0.48 19.01 -1.50
C VAL A 547 0.43 19.02 -0.27
N PRO A 548 -0.13 18.94 0.94
CA PRO A 548 0.64 18.91 2.17
C PRO A 548 1.28 17.52 2.38
N GLY A 549 2.33 17.45 3.18
CA GLY A 549 2.77 16.19 3.79
C GLY A 549 2.03 15.93 5.11
N LEU A 550 2.21 14.73 5.69
CA LEU A 550 1.57 14.33 6.96
C LEU A 550 1.75 15.34 8.11
N GLN A 551 2.92 15.99 8.18
CA GLN A 551 3.18 16.95 9.25
C GLN A 551 2.43 18.27 9.08
N SER A 552 2.20 18.69 7.84
CA SER A 552 1.56 19.97 7.53
C SER A 552 0.06 19.86 7.30
N SER A 553 -0.44 18.68 6.89
CA SER A 553 -1.86 18.50 6.59
C SER A 553 -2.77 18.80 7.79
N LYS A 554 -2.38 18.35 8.99
CA LYS A 554 -3.17 18.57 10.20
C LYS A 554 -3.19 20.03 10.65
N LEU A 555 -2.16 20.81 10.32
CA LEU A 555 -2.13 22.24 10.60
C LEU A 555 -3.11 23.05 9.72
N LEU A 556 -3.57 22.43 8.63
CA LEU A 556 -4.58 23.02 7.74
C LEU A 556 -6.01 22.75 8.20
N ASP A 557 -6.22 21.90 9.23
CA ASP A 557 -7.54 21.60 9.76
C ASP A 557 -8.21 22.88 10.28
N PRO A 558 -9.39 23.25 9.80
CA PRO A 558 -10.10 24.44 10.27
C PRO A 558 -10.53 24.33 11.74
N ASN A 559 -10.69 23.11 12.28
CA ASN A 559 -11.00 22.88 13.68
C ASN A 559 -9.73 23.05 14.54
N TRP A 560 -9.66 24.17 15.27
CA TRP A 560 -8.49 24.48 16.09
C TRP A 560 -8.33 23.51 17.29
N ILE A 561 -9.41 22.97 17.85
CA ILE A 561 -9.33 21.96 18.91
C ILE A 561 -8.66 20.70 18.38
N SER A 562 -9.03 20.27 17.20
CA SER A 562 -8.39 19.14 16.50
C SER A 562 -6.89 19.40 16.26
N ARG A 563 -6.50 20.63 15.91
CA ARG A 563 -5.08 21.02 15.78
C ARG A 563 -4.30 20.95 17.09
N LEU A 564 -4.94 21.23 18.24
CA LEU A 564 -4.29 21.12 19.57
C LEU A 564 -3.77 19.71 19.87
N SER A 565 -4.47 18.69 19.40
CA SER A 565 -4.10 17.30 19.64
C SER A 565 -2.81 16.87 18.93
N PHE A 566 -2.36 17.62 17.93
CA PHE A 566 -1.25 17.23 17.08
C PHE A 566 0.09 17.83 17.53
N SER A 567 0.18 19.14 17.63
CA SER A 567 1.39 19.87 18.07
C SER A 567 1.14 21.37 18.14
N ARG A 568 2.09 22.14 18.69
CA ARG A 568 2.05 23.61 18.74
C ARG A 568 0.88 24.17 19.53
N LEU A 569 0.56 23.57 20.67
CA LEU A 569 -0.53 24.01 21.55
C LEU A 569 -0.55 25.54 21.76
N LYS A 570 0.58 26.13 22.13
CA LYS A 570 0.69 27.56 22.42
C LYS A 570 0.38 28.44 21.19
N ASP A 571 0.93 28.07 20.03
CA ASP A 571 0.75 28.86 18.80
C ASP A 571 -0.69 28.73 18.29
N THR A 572 -1.28 27.54 18.35
CA THR A 572 -2.68 27.30 17.96
C THR A 572 -3.66 28.06 18.84
N LEU A 573 -3.44 28.09 20.16
CA LEU A 573 -4.27 28.86 21.09
C LEU A 573 -4.17 30.36 20.84
N LYS A 574 -2.94 30.88 20.62
CA LYS A 574 -2.73 32.31 20.30
C LYS A 574 -3.44 32.70 19.01
N GLU A 575 -3.26 31.90 17.96
CA GLU A 575 -3.88 32.13 16.65
C GLU A 575 -5.40 32.11 16.75
N SER A 576 -5.96 31.09 17.40
CA SER A 576 -7.40 30.93 17.56
C SER A 576 -8.03 32.05 18.40
N ALA A 577 -7.34 32.49 19.45
CA ALA A 577 -7.77 33.62 20.25
C ALA A 577 -7.74 34.95 19.47
N ALA A 578 -6.66 35.15 18.68
CA ALA A 578 -6.51 36.36 17.87
C ALA A 578 -7.57 36.46 16.74
N LEU A 579 -7.93 35.32 16.16
CA LEU A 579 -8.93 35.23 15.08
C LEU A 579 -10.38 35.12 15.58
N GLY A 580 -10.60 34.96 16.88
CA GLY A 580 -11.92 34.67 17.43
C GLY A 580 -12.54 33.39 16.87
N SER A 581 -11.69 32.36 16.59
CA SER A 581 -12.11 31.16 15.89
C SER A 581 -13.13 30.38 16.70
N ALA A 582 -14.31 30.15 16.13
CA ALA A 582 -15.29 29.21 16.66
C ALA A 582 -14.90 27.78 16.33
N SER A 583 -15.10 26.86 17.29
CA SER A 583 -14.94 25.44 17.01
C SER A 583 -16.32 24.80 16.78
N PRO A 584 -16.50 24.03 15.70
CA PRO A 584 -17.75 23.32 15.51
C PRO A 584 -17.90 22.24 16.60
N VAL A 585 -18.95 22.36 17.40
CA VAL A 585 -19.27 21.37 18.45
C VAL A 585 -19.71 20.05 17.82
N HIS A 586 -20.37 20.12 16.66
CA HIS A 586 -20.78 18.97 15.87
C HIS A 586 -19.75 18.70 14.78
N SER A 587 -18.88 17.75 15.02
CA SER A 587 -17.83 17.35 14.10
C SER A 587 -17.64 15.83 14.19
N THR A 588 -17.28 15.20 13.10
CA THR A 588 -16.82 13.80 13.07
C THR A 588 -15.44 13.63 13.73
N ASP A 589 -14.82 14.75 14.14
CA ASP A 589 -13.57 14.74 14.91
C ASP A 589 -13.80 14.25 16.35
N PRO A 590 -13.30 13.07 16.74
CA PRO A 590 -13.52 12.52 18.08
C PRO A 590 -12.83 13.33 19.20
N ILE A 591 -11.84 14.15 18.88
CA ILE A 591 -11.10 14.96 19.88
C ILE A 591 -11.96 16.10 20.41
N THR A 592 -12.72 16.77 19.55
CA THR A 592 -13.55 17.90 19.95
C THR A 592 -14.59 17.53 21.00
N PRO A 593 -15.43 16.50 20.84
CA PRO A 593 -16.35 16.03 21.88
C PRO A 593 -15.63 15.61 23.16
N TYR A 594 -14.51 14.87 23.03
CA TYR A 594 -13.73 14.43 24.19
C TYR A 594 -13.22 15.62 25.04
N VAL A 595 -12.64 16.63 24.39
CA VAL A 595 -12.13 17.82 25.10
C VAL A 595 -13.24 18.65 25.72
N LEU A 596 -14.40 18.71 25.05
CA LEU A 596 -15.57 19.46 25.55
C LEU A 596 -16.40 18.69 26.56
N GLY A 597 -16.06 17.41 26.85
CA GLY A 597 -16.77 16.57 27.78
C GLY A 597 -18.16 16.16 27.32
N THR A 598 -18.38 16.11 26.00
CA THR A 598 -19.62 15.59 25.43
C THR A 598 -19.59 14.07 25.35
N GLU A 599 -20.73 13.40 25.47
CA GLU A 599 -20.80 11.97 25.42
C GLU A 599 -20.53 11.42 24.03
N PHE A 600 -19.76 10.32 23.96
CA PHE A 600 -19.60 9.52 22.77
C PHE A 600 -20.51 8.29 22.87
N GLY A 601 -21.22 7.96 21.85
CA GLY A 601 -21.95 6.72 21.75
C GLY A 601 -23.22 6.80 20.93
N GLU A 602 -23.87 5.67 20.80
CA GLU A 602 -25.22 5.56 20.25
C GLU A 602 -26.24 6.12 21.25
N GLY A 603 -26.31 7.44 21.37
CA GLY A 603 -27.45 8.06 22.04
C GLY A 603 -28.69 7.97 21.15
N GLU A 604 -29.89 8.00 21.74
CA GLU A 604 -31.18 7.98 21.01
C GLU A 604 -31.27 9.05 19.89
N SER A 605 -30.39 10.04 19.91
CA SER A 605 -30.34 11.09 18.90
C SER A 605 -29.38 10.83 17.77
N GLY A 606 -28.41 9.89 17.87
CA GLY A 606 -27.45 9.53 16.80
C GLY A 606 -26.83 10.72 16.06
N ARG A 607 -26.83 11.90 16.67
CA ARG A 607 -26.48 13.17 16.06
C ARG A 607 -25.33 13.78 16.83
N TYR A 608 -24.15 13.55 16.33
CA TYR A 608 -23.01 14.36 16.67
C TYR A 608 -22.63 15.28 15.51
#